data_5a64e11769b83f50423ba74f3dec25de
#
_entry.id   5a64e11769b83f50423ba74f3dec25de
#
_cell.length_a   1.000
_cell.length_b   1.000
_cell.length_c   1.000
_cell.angle_alpha   90.00
_cell.angle_beta   90.00
_cell.angle_gamma   90.00
#
_symmetry.space_group_name_H-M   'P 1'
#
loop_
_entity.id
_entity.type
_entity.pdbx_description
1 polymer ?
#
loop_
_entity_poly.entity_id
_entity_poly.type
_entity_poly.pdbx_seq_one_letter_code
_entity_poly.pdbx_strand_id
1 'polypeptide(L)'
;MRKISLLLTVLFLQTIALYAQDEIPYYMKGYEKMWKINPKAAAIEWFRDAHFGMFVHFSPASRLPYNSDFSKLDKDWFSRHALANQEKKVMDEYTYKEYLYDKLDFVVPEVQKVIDDFNPKKFNADSIADLAVRAGMKYITFTTQHVCGRLFMFDTSISKCNSVLAYNRDFVKELSDACQKRGLGLFFYVMPPANLLASEIKVMLKELLTNYGPIAGIWFDGIWCAYLRPNDYFETGDIYAYVNEIQPQCLISFKTGFTGDEDFLSPEWHQLKYDENKNLVFTGKVPNADKKMPILRLIDGEKKWVYQSFSEVWEKELRNKPVELSTTMIKGNVWFDQKDGVHKTTEEVLEQYKITRRNGANFLLNVAPRGDGSIHPDDYAALKDFATIVREQRDK
;
A
#
# COMPACT_ATOMS: atom_id res chain seq x y z
N MET A 1 -37.70 -5.49 28.12
CA MET A 1 -37.66 -4.87 26.78
C MET A 1 -36.26 -4.48 26.32
N ARG A 2 -35.41 -3.84 27.12
CA ARG A 2 -34.04 -3.46 26.69
C ARG A 2 -33.09 -4.63 26.30
N LYS A 3 -33.18 -5.79 26.95
CA LYS A 3 -32.32 -6.96 26.64
C LYS A 3 -32.69 -7.67 25.33
N ILE A 4 -33.95 -7.65 24.92
CA ILE A 4 -34.40 -8.24 23.65
C ILE A 4 -33.97 -7.36 22.45
N SER A 5 -34.02 -6.04 22.63
CA SER A 5 -33.55 -5.10 21.59
C SER A 5 -32.06 -5.23 21.30
N LEU A 6 -31.23 -5.47 22.34
CA LEU A 6 -29.79 -5.65 22.17
C LEU A 6 -29.44 -6.96 21.44
N LEU A 7 -30.19 -8.05 21.75
CA LEU A 7 -29.98 -9.34 21.08
C LEU A 7 -30.36 -9.30 19.59
N LEU A 8 -31.47 -8.60 19.26
CA LEU A 8 -31.90 -8.41 17.88
C LEU A 8 -30.93 -7.53 17.07
N THR A 9 -30.33 -6.52 17.70
CA THR A 9 -29.31 -5.66 17.06
C THR A 9 -28.03 -6.43 16.79
N VAL A 10 -27.58 -7.28 17.72
CA VAL A 10 -26.39 -8.13 17.54
C VAL A 10 -26.62 -9.20 16.47
N LEU A 11 -27.82 -9.84 16.46
CA LEU A 11 -28.18 -10.79 15.40
C LEU A 11 -28.28 -10.11 14.03
N PHE A 12 -28.82 -8.90 13.97
CA PHE A 12 -28.93 -8.14 12.71
C PHE A 12 -27.56 -7.68 12.19
N LEU A 13 -26.62 -7.29 13.08
CA LEU A 13 -25.24 -6.98 12.72
C LEU A 13 -24.46 -8.23 12.28
N GLN A 14 -24.70 -9.37 12.91
CA GLN A 14 -24.08 -10.65 12.48
C GLN A 14 -24.65 -11.13 11.14
N THR A 15 -25.94 -10.93 10.87
CA THR A 15 -26.53 -11.28 9.57
C THR A 15 -26.07 -10.34 8.46
N ILE A 16 -25.87 -9.05 8.72
CA ILE A 16 -25.29 -8.11 7.74
C ILE A 16 -23.83 -8.46 7.44
N ALA A 17 -23.05 -8.84 8.45
CA ALA A 17 -21.67 -9.29 8.25
C ALA A 17 -21.59 -10.62 7.46
N LEU A 18 -22.52 -11.55 7.70
CA LEU A 18 -22.63 -12.78 6.93
C LEU A 18 -23.10 -12.54 5.49
N TYR A 19 -24.04 -11.61 5.27
CA TYR A 19 -24.49 -11.27 3.90
C TYR A 19 -23.42 -10.55 3.08
N ALA A 20 -22.55 -9.75 3.70
CA ALA A 20 -21.44 -9.08 3.02
C ALA A 20 -20.31 -10.04 2.58
N GLN A 21 -20.24 -11.25 3.16
CA GLN A 21 -19.26 -12.29 2.77
C GLN A 21 -19.69 -13.13 1.56
N ASP A 22 -20.96 -13.09 1.17
CA ASP A 22 -21.47 -13.91 0.05
C ASP A 22 -21.30 -13.25 -1.32
N GLU A 23 -21.07 -11.94 -1.37
CA GLU A 23 -20.94 -11.22 -2.64
C GLU A 23 -19.47 -11.11 -3.06
N ILE A 24 -19.18 -11.67 -4.25
CA ILE A 24 -17.82 -11.57 -4.82
C ILE A 24 -17.48 -10.11 -5.12
N PRO A 25 -16.25 -9.65 -4.80
CA PRO A 25 -15.81 -8.31 -5.15
C PRO A 25 -15.95 -8.02 -6.65
N TYR A 26 -16.36 -6.80 -6.98
CA TYR A 26 -16.63 -6.35 -8.35
C TYR A 26 -15.45 -6.57 -9.32
N TYR A 27 -14.21 -6.55 -8.81
CA TYR A 27 -12.99 -6.75 -9.60
C TYR A 27 -12.64 -8.22 -9.84
N MET A 28 -13.29 -9.16 -9.14
CA MET A 28 -13.03 -10.59 -9.23
C MET A 28 -14.04 -11.34 -10.11
N LYS A 29 -14.73 -10.64 -10.98
CA LYS A 29 -15.66 -11.26 -11.93
C LYS A 29 -14.95 -12.35 -12.76
N GLY A 30 -15.54 -13.55 -12.77
CA GLY A 30 -14.96 -14.74 -13.40
C GLY A 30 -14.35 -15.74 -12.40
N TYR A 31 -14.22 -15.37 -11.12
CA TYR A 31 -13.67 -16.22 -10.07
C TYR A 31 -14.73 -16.72 -9.08
N GLU A 32 -16.02 -16.63 -9.40
CA GLU A 32 -17.15 -16.91 -8.52
C GLU A 32 -17.13 -18.33 -7.94
N LYS A 33 -16.70 -19.31 -8.73
CA LYS A 33 -16.63 -20.71 -8.28
C LYS A 33 -15.56 -20.90 -7.21
N MET A 34 -14.39 -20.29 -7.41
CA MET A 34 -13.28 -20.37 -6.47
C MET A 34 -13.56 -19.53 -5.22
N TRP A 35 -14.18 -18.36 -5.40
CA TRP A 35 -14.62 -17.51 -4.31
C TRP A 35 -15.50 -18.24 -3.27
N LYS A 36 -16.48 -19.00 -3.73
CA LYS A 36 -17.37 -19.78 -2.86
C LYS A 36 -16.65 -20.85 -2.04
N ILE A 37 -15.51 -21.33 -2.49
CA ILE A 37 -14.72 -22.36 -1.81
C ILE A 37 -13.72 -21.69 -0.86
N ASN A 38 -12.95 -20.71 -1.37
CA ASN A 38 -11.91 -20.03 -0.62
C ASN A 38 -11.65 -18.63 -1.23
N PRO A 39 -12.16 -17.55 -0.58
CA PRO A 39 -12.01 -16.19 -1.04
C PRO A 39 -10.54 -15.77 -1.21
N LYS A 40 -9.65 -16.17 -0.30
CA LYS A 40 -8.22 -15.87 -0.36
C LYS A 40 -7.56 -16.54 -1.57
N ALA A 41 -7.84 -17.81 -1.81
CA ALA A 41 -7.29 -18.52 -2.97
C ALA A 41 -7.78 -17.89 -4.29
N ALA A 42 -9.06 -17.51 -4.34
CA ALA A 42 -9.61 -16.81 -5.50
C ALA A 42 -8.92 -15.46 -5.75
N ALA A 43 -8.61 -14.70 -4.68
CA ALA A 43 -7.91 -13.44 -4.79
C ALA A 43 -6.45 -13.62 -5.27
N ILE A 44 -5.76 -14.66 -4.80
CA ILE A 44 -4.39 -14.97 -5.24
C ILE A 44 -4.38 -15.31 -6.74
N GLU A 45 -5.31 -16.13 -7.22
CA GLU A 45 -5.39 -16.48 -8.64
C GLU A 45 -5.80 -15.27 -9.50
N TRP A 46 -6.78 -14.47 -9.05
CA TRP A 46 -7.09 -13.21 -9.71
C TRP A 46 -5.84 -12.30 -9.83
N PHE A 47 -5.05 -12.20 -8.76
CA PHE A 47 -3.84 -11.38 -8.76
C PHE A 47 -2.77 -11.94 -9.71
N ARG A 48 -2.61 -13.27 -9.81
CA ARG A 48 -1.71 -13.91 -10.80
C ARG A 48 -2.08 -13.53 -12.22
N ASP A 49 -3.38 -13.47 -12.51
CA ASP A 49 -3.92 -13.14 -13.83
C ASP A 49 -4.02 -11.63 -14.11
N ALA A 50 -3.84 -10.80 -13.10
CA ALA A 50 -3.95 -9.35 -13.25
C ALA A 50 -2.84 -8.74 -14.11
N HIS A 51 -1.63 -9.24 -14.03
CA HIS A 51 -0.47 -8.94 -14.87
C HIS A 51 0.05 -7.51 -14.81
N PHE A 52 -0.80 -6.49 -14.71
CA PHE A 52 -0.42 -5.09 -14.80
C PHE A 52 -1.29 -4.22 -13.89
N GLY A 53 -0.65 -3.40 -13.07
CA GLY A 53 -1.27 -2.44 -12.17
C GLY A 53 -0.64 -1.05 -12.26
N MET A 54 -1.39 -0.05 -11.79
CA MET A 54 -0.92 1.32 -11.62
C MET A 54 -0.60 1.58 -10.15
N PHE A 55 0.58 2.07 -9.85
CA PHE A 55 0.86 2.68 -8.56
C PHE A 55 0.59 4.19 -8.66
N VAL A 56 0.02 4.77 -7.64
CA VAL A 56 -0.27 6.21 -7.58
C VAL A 56 0.30 6.76 -6.28
N HIS A 57 1.51 7.34 -6.37
CA HIS A 57 2.08 8.10 -5.27
C HIS A 57 1.61 9.55 -5.38
N PHE A 58 0.80 9.98 -4.43
CA PHE A 58 0.23 11.31 -4.41
C PHE A 58 0.11 11.86 -2.99
N SER A 59 0.69 13.02 -2.74
CA SER A 59 0.64 13.75 -1.48
C SER A 59 1.24 15.14 -1.64
N PRO A 60 1.29 15.98 -0.61
CA PRO A 60 2.04 17.24 -0.64
C PRO A 60 3.51 17.10 -1.08
N ALA A 61 4.12 15.90 -0.96
CA ALA A 61 5.46 15.63 -1.49
C ALA A 61 5.60 15.85 -3.01
N SER A 62 4.51 15.75 -3.76
CA SER A 62 4.47 16.07 -5.21
C SER A 62 4.76 17.54 -5.53
N ARG A 63 4.93 18.40 -4.52
CA ARG A 63 5.35 19.80 -4.69
C ARG A 63 6.83 20.04 -4.43
N LEU A 64 7.53 19.04 -3.91
CA LEU A 64 8.94 19.18 -3.57
C LEU A 64 9.82 19.22 -4.82
N PRO A 65 11.02 19.83 -4.75
CA PRO A 65 12.02 19.72 -5.81
C PRO A 65 12.40 18.27 -6.09
N TYR A 66 12.84 17.98 -7.30
CA TYR A 66 13.32 16.66 -7.71
C TYR A 66 14.29 16.05 -6.69
N ASN A 67 14.08 14.78 -6.39
CA ASN A 67 14.88 14.03 -5.42
C ASN A 67 14.94 14.65 -4.01
N SER A 68 13.85 15.29 -3.59
CA SER A 68 13.65 15.83 -2.26
C SER A 68 12.57 15.07 -1.50
N ASP A 69 12.68 15.06 -0.18
CA ASP A 69 11.67 14.55 0.74
C ASP A 69 11.54 15.48 1.97
N PHE A 70 10.56 15.22 2.81
CA PHE A 70 10.32 16.03 4.01
C PHE A 70 11.42 15.91 5.07
N SER A 71 12.26 14.88 5.04
CA SER A 71 13.39 14.76 5.97
C SER A 71 14.43 15.87 5.78
N LYS A 72 14.50 16.45 4.58
CA LYS A 72 15.36 17.61 4.30
C LYS A 72 14.83 18.92 4.90
N LEU A 73 13.52 19.02 5.05
CA LEU A 73 12.83 20.16 5.67
C LEU A 73 12.74 20.03 7.18
N ASP A 74 12.55 18.80 7.66
CA ASP A 74 12.41 18.47 9.08
C ASP A 74 13.54 17.52 9.52
N LYS A 75 14.70 18.08 9.80
CA LYS A 75 15.92 17.32 10.16
C LYS A 75 15.79 16.56 11.49
N ASP A 76 14.92 17.02 12.36
CA ASP A 76 14.74 16.44 13.68
C ASP A 76 13.61 15.40 13.73
N TRP A 77 13.00 15.09 12.59
CA TRP A 77 11.86 14.18 12.51
C TRP A 77 12.15 12.83 13.18
N PHE A 78 13.27 12.20 12.82
CA PHE A 78 13.68 10.92 13.41
C PHE A 78 13.97 11.03 14.90
N SER A 79 14.60 12.12 15.33
CA SER A 79 14.93 12.35 16.75
C SER A 79 13.68 12.51 17.60
N ARG A 80 12.69 13.29 17.14
CA ARG A 80 11.40 13.43 17.83
C ARG A 80 10.65 12.10 17.94
N HIS A 81 10.67 11.28 16.90
CA HIS A 81 10.04 9.96 16.91
C HIS A 81 10.75 8.98 17.87
N ALA A 82 12.08 9.03 17.93
CA ALA A 82 12.86 8.23 18.87
C ALA A 82 12.58 8.64 20.33
N LEU A 83 12.47 9.93 20.62
CA LEU A 83 12.11 10.46 21.95
C LEU A 83 10.70 10.06 22.35
N ALA A 84 9.72 10.19 21.46
CA ALA A 84 8.35 9.75 21.70
C ALA A 84 8.27 8.28 22.10
N ASN A 85 9.08 7.42 21.48
CA ASN A 85 9.15 6.00 21.87
C ASN A 85 9.80 5.75 23.23
N GLN A 86 10.74 6.60 23.68
CA GLN A 86 11.32 6.48 25.03
C GLN A 86 10.36 6.95 26.10
N GLU A 87 9.64 8.03 25.86
CA GLU A 87 8.68 8.62 26.79
C GLU A 87 7.42 7.76 26.98
N LYS A 88 7.01 7.01 25.94
CA LYS A 88 5.90 6.04 26.00
C LYS A 88 5.99 5.04 27.15
N LYS A 89 7.19 4.64 27.57
CA LYS A 89 7.38 3.69 28.66
C LYS A 89 7.00 4.23 30.04
N VAL A 90 6.81 5.54 30.15
CA VAL A 90 6.58 6.27 31.44
C VAL A 90 5.16 6.82 31.51
N MET A 91 4.43 6.87 30.37
CA MET A 91 3.09 7.46 30.30
C MET A 91 2.00 6.40 30.32
N ASP A 92 0.87 6.71 30.98
CA ASP A 92 -0.35 5.93 30.80
C ASP A 92 -0.93 6.11 29.38
N GLU A 93 -1.84 5.23 29.00
CA GLU A 93 -2.36 5.18 27.63
C GLU A 93 -3.06 6.48 27.19
N TYR A 94 -3.74 7.16 28.12
CA TYR A 94 -4.45 8.41 27.83
C TYR A 94 -3.48 9.57 27.61
N THR A 95 -2.56 9.77 28.53
CA THR A 95 -1.51 10.80 28.45
C THR A 95 -0.63 10.58 27.22
N TYR A 96 -0.36 9.31 26.88
CA TYR A 96 0.40 8.97 25.70
C TYR A 96 -0.37 9.29 24.41
N LYS A 97 -1.68 9.08 24.33
CA LYS A 97 -2.50 9.48 23.17
C LYS A 97 -2.51 10.99 22.97
N GLU A 98 -2.71 11.77 24.03
CA GLU A 98 -2.63 13.23 23.95
C GLU A 98 -1.24 13.68 23.49
N TYR A 99 -0.20 13.09 24.06
CA TYR A 99 1.19 13.37 23.68
C TYR A 99 1.45 13.02 22.20
N LEU A 100 0.94 11.89 21.72
CA LEU A 100 1.05 11.50 20.31
C LEU A 100 0.34 12.46 19.39
N TYR A 101 -0.88 12.89 19.71
CA TYR A 101 -1.60 13.86 18.91
C TYR A 101 -0.82 15.17 18.79
N ASP A 102 -0.25 15.65 19.90
CA ASP A 102 0.56 16.85 19.88
C ASP A 102 1.88 16.70 19.13
N LYS A 103 2.48 15.51 19.12
CA LYS A 103 3.79 15.25 18.51
C LYS A 103 3.69 14.67 17.08
N LEU A 104 2.69 13.84 16.80
CA LEU A 104 2.42 13.29 15.46
C LEU A 104 1.82 14.31 14.54
N ASP A 105 0.91 15.14 15.06
CA ASP A 105 0.28 16.22 14.32
C ASP A 105 1.18 17.46 14.25
N PHE A 106 2.29 17.48 15.03
CA PHE A 106 3.26 18.55 14.91
C PHE A 106 4.01 18.48 13.61
N VAL A 107 3.87 19.54 12.83
CA VAL A 107 4.53 19.73 11.55
C VAL A 107 5.36 20.99 11.64
N VAL A 108 6.66 20.93 11.31
CA VAL A 108 7.49 22.13 11.28
C VAL A 108 6.95 23.14 10.25
N PRO A 109 7.12 24.46 10.47
CA PRO A 109 6.53 25.49 9.59
C PRO A 109 6.82 25.28 8.10
N GLU A 110 8.02 24.81 7.76
CA GLU A 110 8.45 24.56 6.38
C GLU A 110 7.63 23.44 5.73
N VAL A 111 7.35 22.37 6.46
CA VAL A 111 6.51 21.25 6.01
C VAL A 111 5.05 21.69 5.95
N GLN A 112 4.57 22.43 6.97
CA GLN A 112 3.21 22.96 6.99
C GLN A 112 2.96 23.84 5.76
N LYS A 113 3.92 24.70 5.41
CA LYS A 113 3.83 25.51 4.21
C LYS A 113 3.65 24.68 2.92
N VAL A 114 4.33 23.54 2.81
CA VAL A 114 4.16 22.64 1.64
C VAL A 114 2.75 22.04 1.63
N ILE A 115 2.21 21.69 2.80
CA ILE A 115 0.83 21.19 2.93
C ILE A 115 -0.16 22.28 2.56
N ASP A 116 -0.01 23.49 3.10
CA ASP A 116 -0.90 24.63 2.82
C ASP A 116 -0.87 25.05 1.36
N ASP A 117 0.30 25.00 0.72
CA ASP A 117 0.48 25.31 -0.70
C ASP A 117 0.02 24.17 -1.63
N PHE A 118 -0.27 22.98 -1.10
CA PHE A 118 -0.73 21.86 -1.90
C PHE A 118 -2.16 22.09 -2.37
N ASN A 119 -2.32 22.20 -3.68
CA ASN A 119 -3.59 22.57 -4.29
C ASN A 119 -4.01 21.56 -5.37
N PRO A 120 -4.54 20.40 -4.97
CA PRO A 120 -4.80 19.27 -5.87
C PRO A 120 -6.13 19.41 -6.63
N LYS A 121 -6.48 20.61 -7.11
CA LYS A 121 -7.75 20.88 -7.80
C LYS A 121 -7.96 20.09 -9.08
N LYS A 122 -6.85 19.65 -9.74
CA LYS A 122 -6.90 18.87 -10.96
C LYS A 122 -6.86 17.36 -10.72
N PHE A 123 -6.73 16.91 -9.46
CA PHE A 123 -6.84 15.49 -9.15
C PHE A 123 -8.25 15.01 -9.55
N ASN A 124 -8.25 14.02 -10.43
CA ASN A 124 -9.48 13.44 -10.94
C ASN A 124 -9.33 11.90 -10.95
N ALA A 125 -9.95 11.26 -9.97
CA ALA A 125 -9.90 9.82 -9.79
C ALA A 125 -10.48 9.05 -10.98
N ASP A 126 -11.56 9.56 -11.60
CA ASP A 126 -12.14 8.94 -12.80
C ASP A 126 -11.15 8.95 -13.97
N SER A 127 -10.43 10.05 -14.19
CA SER A 127 -9.42 10.14 -15.26
C SER A 127 -8.23 9.22 -15.02
N ILE A 128 -7.78 9.07 -13.77
CA ILE A 128 -6.71 8.14 -13.37
C ILE A 128 -7.14 6.70 -13.65
N ALA A 129 -8.34 6.33 -13.21
CA ALA A 129 -8.88 4.98 -13.42
C ALA A 129 -9.15 4.69 -14.90
N ASP A 130 -9.61 5.68 -15.70
CA ASP A 130 -9.76 5.55 -17.16
C ASP A 130 -8.41 5.30 -17.85
N LEU A 131 -7.36 6.01 -17.43
CA LEU A 131 -6.01 5.81 -17.95
C LEU A 131 -5.51 4.39 -17.63
N ALA A 132 -5.73 3.89 -16.41
CA ALA A 132 -5.38 2.54 -16.00
C ALA A 132 -6.11 1.49 -16.88
N VAL A 133 -7.42 1.63 -17.07
CA VAL A 133 -8.21 0.72 -17.92
C VAL A 133 -7.71 0.75 -19.37
N ARG A 134 -7.46 1.92 -19.94
CA ARG A 134 -6.94 2.08 -21.30
C ARG A 134 -5.58 1.43 -21.50
N ALA A 135 -4.71 1.53 -20.48
CA ALA A 135 -3.40 0.87 -20.49
C ALA A 135 -3.48 -0.66 -20.30
N GLY A 136 -4.65 -1.21 -20.02
CA GLY A 136 -4.87 -2.64 -19.77
C GLY A 136 -4.55 -3.07 -18.34
N MET A 137 -4.42 -2.13 -17.42
CA MET A 137 -4.20 -2.39 -16.00
C MET A 137 -5.47 -2.98 -15.36
N LYS A 138 -5.29 -3.81 -14.34
CA LYS A 138 -6.37 -4.51 -13.63
C LYS A 138 -6.57 -4.02 -12.20
N TYR A 139 -5.62 -3.28 -11.66
CA TYR A 139 -5.69 -2.73 -10.31
C TYR A 139 -4.92 -1.43 -10.20
N ILE A 140 -5.24 -0.70 -9.14
CA ILE A 140 -4.52 0.51 -8.71
C ILE A 140 -4.04 0.29 -7.28
N THR A 141 -2.79 0.67 -6.99
CA THR A 141 -2.24 0.78 -5.64
C THR A 141 -2.10 2.26 -5.31
N PHE A 142 -2.74 2.73 -4.24
CA PHE A 142 -2.75 4.15 -3.87
C PHE A 142 -2.07 4.39 -2.52
N THR A 143 -1.23 5.43 -2.43
CA THR A 143 -0.61 5.83 -1.16
C THR A 143 -1.64 6.49 -0.25
N THR A 144 -2.15 5.75 0.73
CA THR A 144 -3.08 6.29 1.73
C THR A 144 -2.37 7.20 2.72
N GLN A 145 -1.11 6.92 2.98
CA GLN A 145 -0.17 7.71 3.77
C GLN A 145 1.25 7.29 3.39
N HIS A 146 2.17 8.23 3.37
CA HIS A 146 3.59 7.98 3.14
C HIS A 146 4.41 8.90 4.05
N VAL A 147 5.52 8.41 4.59
CA VAL A 147 6.39 9.22 5.46
C VAL A 147 6.81 10.53 4.81
N CYS A 148 7.08 10.50 3.51
CA CYS A 148 7.39 11.69 2.72
C CYS A 148 6.20 12.62 2.50
N GLY A 149 4.97 12.17 2.74
CA GLY A 149 3.75 12.95 2.51
C GLY A 149 3.19 13.62 3.75
N ARG A 150 3.49 13.12 4.94
CA ARG A 150 3.03 13.64 6.23
C ARG A 150 1.52 13.81 6.38
N LEU A 151 0.74 13.48 5.39
CA LEU A 151 -0.68 13.67 5.34
C LEU A 151 -1.36 12.33 5.05
N PHE A 152 -2.38 11.99 5.84
CA PHE A 152 -3.29 10.91 5.50
C PHE A 152 -4.22 11.38 4.37
N MET A 153 -4.28 10.63 3.28
CA MET A 153 -5.04 11.00 2.09
C MET A 153 -6.52 10.55 2.17
N PHE A 154 -7.00 10.30 3.39
CA PHE A 154 -8.35 9.82 3.69
C PHE A 154 -8.82 10.35 5.05
N ASP A 155 -10.12 10.18 5.32
CA ASP A 155 -10.70 10.49 6.62
C ASP A 155 -10.26 9.46 7.67
N THR A 156 -9.55 9.93 8.69
CA THR A 156 -9.05 9.07 9.76
C THR A 156 -9.17 9.72 11.12
N SER A 157 -9.49 8.92 12.11
CA SER A 157 -9.58 9.35 13.52
C SER A 157 -8.24 9.37 14.24
N ILE A 158 -7.17 8.78 13.64
CA ILE A 158 -5.87 8.66 14.31
C ILE A 158 -4.98 9.89 14.17
N SER A 159 -5.30 10.82 13.26
CA SER A 159 -4.53 12.04 13.03
C SER A 159 -5.41 13.18 12.54
N LYS A 160 -5.10 14.40 13.00
CA LYS A 160 -5.68 15.64 12.46
C LYS A 160 -5.04 16.05 11.14
N CYS A 161 -3.86 15.50 10.82
CA CYS A 161 -3.16 15.76 9.57
C CYS A 161 -3.72 14.85 8.45
N ASN A 162 -4.94 15.15 8.00
CA ASN A 162 -5.62 14.38 6.96
C ASN A 162 -6.23 15.29 5.87
N SER A 163 -6.45 14.71 4.70
CA SER A 163 -6.89 15.46 3.51
C SER A 163 -8.30 16.00 3.62
N VAL A 164 -9.16 15.37 4.42
CA VAL A 164 -10.53 15.85 4.65
C VAL A 164 -10.50 17.15 5.43
N LEU A 165 -9.71 17.22 6.50
CA LEU A 165 -9.55 18.44 7.29
C LEU A 165 -8.79 19.52 6.52
N ALA A 166 -7.76 19.14 5.76
CA ALA A 166 -6.92 20.10 5.04
C ALA A 166 -7.57 20.67 3.77
N TYR A 167 -8.31 19.85 3.00
CA TYR A 167 -8.78 20.19 1.66
C TYR A 167 -10.26 19.89 1.43
N ASN A 168 -10.98 19.41 2.43
CA ASN A 168 -12.37 18.92 2.32
C ASN A 168 -12.53 17.86 1.22
N ARG A 169 -11.52 16.94 1.11
CA ARG A 169 -11.50 15.88 0.11
C ARG A 169 -10.94 14.59 0.72
N ASP A 170 -11.62 13.47 0.45
CA ASP A 170 -11.14 12.12 0.71
C ASP A 170 -10.69 11.50 -0.61
N PHE A 171 -9.38 11.54 -0.86
CA PHE A 171 -8.81 11.04 -2.12
C PHE A 171 -8.90 9.53 -2.24
N VAL A 172 -8.86 8.80 -1.11
CA VAL A 172 -9.06 7.35 -1.08
C VAL A 172 -10.48 7.01 -1.48
N LYS A 173 -11.47 7.76 -0.97
CA LYS A 173 -12.89 7.56 -1.34
C LYS A 173 -13.14 7.83 -2.82
N GLU A 174 -12.62 8.95 -3.32
CA GLU A 174 -12.76 9.30 -4.73
C GLU A 174 -12.19 8.20 -5.66
N LEU A 175 -11.00 7.68 -5.32
CA LEU A 175 -10.36 6.65 -6.13
C LEU A 175 -11.04 5.29 -5.98
N SER A 176 -11.53 4.95 -4.76
CA SER A 176 -12.31 3.75 -4.52
C SER A 176 -13.56 3.71 -5.40
N ASP A 177 -14.31 4.81 -5.41
CA ASP A 177 -15.53 4.93 -6.24
C ASP A 177 -15.20 4.81 -7.74
N ALA A 178 -14.09 5.41 -8.18
CA ALA A 178 -13.65 5.34 -9.57
C ALA A 178 -13.22 3.92 -9.98
N CYS A 179 -12.53 3.19 -9.11
CA CYS A 179 -12.14 1.79 -9.31
C CYS A 179 -13.37 0.88 -9.37
N GLN A 180 -14.30 1.04 -8.44
CA GLN A 180 -15.52 0.25 -8.41
C GLN A 180 -16.33 0.37 -9.70
N LYS A 181 -16.52 1.58 -10.21
CA LYS A 181 -17.22 1.82 -11.49
C LYS A 181 -16.60 1.09 -12.68
N ARG A 182 -15.31 0.79 -12.62
CA ARG A 182 -14.51 0.24 -13.74
C ARG A 182 -14.08 -1.21 -13.57
N GLY A 183 -14.42 -1.83 -12.43
CA GLY A 183 -14.00 -3.19 -12.14
C GLY A 183 -12.50 -3.32 -11.87
N LEU A 184 -11.82 -2.26 -11.41
CA LEU A 184 -10.42 -2.27 -11.05
C LEU A 184 -10.25 -2.67 -9.58
N GLY A 185 -9.36 -3.62 -9.28
CA GLY A 185 -8.94 -3.88 -7.90
C GLY A 185 -8.26 -2.67 -7.29
N LEU A 186 -8.51 -2.38 -6.01
CA LEU A 186 -7.84 -1.30 -5.30
C LEU A 186 -6.99 -1.88 -4.18
N PHE A 187 -5.69 -1.54 -4.19
CA PHE A 187 -4.75 -1.81 -3.11
C PHE A 187 -4.45 -0.52 -2.37
N PHE A 188 -4.34 -0.59 -1.06
CA PHE A 188 -3.86 0.50 -0.25
C PHE A 188 -2.39 0.31 0.10
N TYR A 189 -1.55 1.25 -0.33
CA TYR A 189 -0.22 1.38 0.23
C TYR A 189 -0.33 2.00 1.62
N VAL A 190 0.20 1.30 2.59
CA VAL A 190 0.18 1.69 4.00
C VAL A 190 1.61 1.68 4.53
N MET A 191 2.10 2.84 4.92
CA MET A 191 3.36 2.99 5.63
C MET A 191 3.05 3.54 7.03
N PRO A 192 2.84 2.67 8.03
CA PRO A 192 2.48 3.14 9.36
C PRO A 192 3.56 4.09 9.89
N PRO A 193 3.17 5.28 10.39
CA PRO A 193 4.11 6.13 11.08
C PRO A 193 4.86 5.36 12.16
N ALA A 194 6.16 5.61 12.25
CA ALA A 194 7.08 4.82 13.06
C ALA A 194 6.74 4.73 14.56
N ASN A 195 5.83 5.52 15.05
CA ASN A 195 5.42 5.65 16.45
C ASN A 195 3.97 5.23 16.71
N LEU A 196 3.21 4.76 15.70
CA LEU A 196 1.90 4.18 15.94
C LEU A 196 2.01 2.85 16.70
N LEU A 197 1.11 2.68 17.65
CA LEU A 197 0.87 1.39 18.31
C LEU A 197 0.20 0.41 17.35
N ALA A 198 0.36 -0.88 17.60
CA ALA A 198 -0.38 -1.91 16.87
C ALA A 198 -1.90 -1.69 16.96
N SER A 199 -2.42 -1.23 18.11
CA SER A 199 -3.82 -0.88 18.29
C SER A 199 -4.28 0.28 17.40
N GLU A 200 -3.45 1.31 17.23
CA GLU A 200 -3.73 2.48 16.39
C GLU A 200 -3.65 2.12 14.90
N ILE A 201 -2.69 1.27 14.52
CA ILE A 201 -2.61 0.72 13.17
C ILE A 201 -3.87 -0.10 12.86
N LYS A 202 -4.39 -0.88 13.81
CA LYS A 202 -5.65 -1.61 13.64
C LYS A 202 -6.85 -0.68 13.47
N VAL A 203 -6.90 0.46 14.19
CA VAL A 203 -7.95 1.48 13.96
C VAL A 203 -7.88 2.01 12.52
N MET A 204 -6.70 2.42 12.07
CA MET A 204 -6.48 2.89 10.71
C MET A 204 -6.87 1.85 9.65
N LEU A 205 -6.44 0.60 9.83
CA LEU A 205 -6.77 -0.50 8.92
C LEU A 205 -8.26 -0.79 8.91
N LYS A 206 -8.93 -0.73 10.08
CA LYS A 206 -10.39 -0.87 10.15
C LYS A 206 -11.09 0.21 9.33
N GLU A 207 -10.70 1.47 9.48
CA GLU A 207 -11.26 2.57 8.69
C GLU A 207 -11.07 2.32 7.18
N LEU A 208 -9.86 1.95 6.75
CA LEU A 208 -9.55 1.65 5.36
C LEU A 208 -10.33 0.44 4.81
N LEU A 209 -10.52 -0.60 5.61
CA LEU A 209 -11.15 -1.85 5.18
C LEU A 209 -12.69 -1.84 5.31
N THR A 210 -13.29 -0.87 6.01
CA THR A 210 -14.74 -0.82 6.20
C THR A 210 -15.45 0.33 5.47
N ASN A 211 -14.72 1.42 5.13
CA ASN A 211 -15.34 2.63 4.60
C ASN A 211 -15.26 2.75 3.07
N TYR A 212 -14.44 1.91 2.42
CA TYR A 212 -14.08 2.09 0.99
C TYR A 212 -14.47 0.90 0.10
N GLY A 213 -15.31 -0.02 0.62
CA GLY A 213 -15.78 -1.20 -0.11
C GLY A 213 -14.80 -2.38 -0.09
N PRO A 214 -14.97 -3.36 -0.99
CA PRO A 214 -14.06 -4.51 -1.05
C PRO A 214 -12.70 -4.10 -1.62
N ILE A 215 -11.65 -4.34 -0.83
CA ILE A 215 -10.27 -3.98 -1.14
C ILE A 215 -9.50 -5.20 -1.63
N ALA A 216 -8.71 -5.03 -2.70
CA ALA A 216 -7.92 -6.11 -3.28
C ALA A 216 -6.71 -6.47 -2.41
N GLY A 217 -6.10 -5.50 -1.73
CA GLY A 217 -5.00 -5.79 -0.82
C GLY A 217 -4.45 -4.58 -0.08
N ILE A 218 -3.58 -4.88 0.88
CA ILE A 218 -2.75 -3.92 1.60
C ILE A 218 -1.29 -4.14 1.18
N TRP A 219 -0.69 -3.10 0.68
CA TRP A 219 0.72 -3.02 0.32
C TRP A 219 1.48 -2.30 1.44
N PHE A 220 2.05 -3.05 2.39
CA PHE A 220 2.78 -2.46 3.51
C PHE A 220 4.18 -2.01 3.11
N ASP A 221 4.58 -0.85 3.62
CA ASP A 221 5.95 -0.35 3.56
C ASP A 221 6.42 0.14 4.92
N GLY A 222 7.72 0.19 5.14
CA GLY A 222 8.31 0.70 6.38
C GLY A 222 7.97 -0.10 7.64
N ILE A 223 7.22 -1.18 7.54
CA ILE A 223 6.80 -2.00 8.68
C ILE A 223 7.99 -2.56 9.47
N TRP A 224 9.14 -2.74 8.82
CA TRP A 224 10.40 -3.14 9.44
C TRP A 224 10.90 -2.16 10.50
N CYS A 225 10.52 -0.89 10.43
CA CYS A 225 10.84 0.09 11.44
C CYS A 225 10.24 -0.28 12.80
N ALA A 226 9.11 -0.98 12.81
CA ALA A 226 8.47 -1.47 14.01
C ALA A 226 9.25 -2.63 14.67
N TYR A 227 9.97 -3.43 13.87
CA TYR A 227 10.80 -4.54 14.38
C TYR A 227 12.11 -4.09 15.00
N LEU A 228 12.61 -2.91 14.64
CA LEU A 228 13.85 -2.38 15.19
C LEU A 228 13.68 -1.83 16.62
N ARG A 229 12.46 -1.87 17.16
CA ARG A 229 12.14 -1.37 18.50
C ARG A 229 12.17 -2.49 19.51
N PRO A 230 13.19 -2.59 20.36
CA PRO A 230 13.36 -3.74 21.27
C PRO A 230 12.25 -3.87 22.33
N ASN A 231 11.32 -2.93 22.42
CA ASN A 231 10.28 -2.91 23.44
C ASN A 231 8.87 -2.58 22.90
N ASP A 232 8.69 -2.44 21.60
CA ASP A 232 7.41 -2.14 20.96
C ASP A 232 7.11 -3.28 20.00
N TYR A 233 6.38 -4.24 20.50
CA TYR A 233 6.06 -5.46 19.77
C TYR A 233 5.02 -5.17 18.69
N PHE A 234 5.50 -4.87 17.49
CA PHE A 234 4.65 -4.87 16.32
C PHE A 234 4.36 -6.32 15.96
N GLU A 235 3.18 -6.76 16.30
CA GLU A 235 2.71 -8.11 16.04
C GLU A 235 2.26 -8.23 14.59
N THR A 236 3.20 -8.39 13.65
CA THR A 236 2.88 -8.38 12.21
C THR A 236 1.89 -9.47 11.83
N GLY A 237 2.06 -10.68 12.37
CA GLY A 237 1.11 -11.77 12.13
C GLY A 237 -0.29 -11.43 12.64
N ASP A 238 -0.39 -10.73 13.76
CA ASP A 238 -1.67 -10.28 14.32
C ASP A 238 -2.29 -9.15 13.46
N ILE A 239 -1.47 -8.26 12.91
CA ILE A 239 -1.93 -7.23 11.94
C ILE A 239 -2.43 -7.89 10.66
N TYR A 240 -1.72 -8.87 10.13
CA TYR A 240 -2.14 -9.60 8.93
C TYR A 240 -3.43 -10.40 9.16
N ALA A 241 -3.53 -11.09 10.30
CA ALA A 241 -4.73 -11.79 10.70
C ALA A 241 -5.92 -10.84 10.84
N TYR A 242 -5.71 -9.65 11.42
CA TYR A 242 -6.75 -8.64 11.56
C TYR A 242 -7.27 -8.11 10.21
N VAL A 243 -6.39 -7.91 9.23
CA VAL A 243 -6.81 -7.55 7.86
C VAL A 243 -7.71 -8.64 7.28
N ASN A 244 -7.31 -9.90 7.41
CA ASN A 244 -8.05 -11.04 6.88
C ASN A 244 -9.36 -11.34 7.64
N GLU A 245 -9.45 -10.98 8.92
CA GLU A 245 -10.68 -11.05 9.71
C GLU A 245 -11.74 -10.08 9.16
N ILE A 246 -11.34 -8.88 8.75
CA ILE A 246 -12.26 -7.88 8.21
C ILE A 246 -12.60 -8.19 6.75
N GLN A 247 -11.58 -8.49 5.93
CA GLN A 247 -11.77 -8.82 4.51
C GLN A 247 -10.92 -10.04 4.14
N PRO A 248 -11.50 -11.26 4.13
CA PRO A 248 -10.77 -12.51 3.92
C PRO A 248 -9.99 -12.60 2.61
N GLN A 249 -10.48 -11.95 1.56
CA GLN A 249 -9.83 -11.90 0.24
C GLN A 249 -8.68 -10.92 0.17
N CYS A 250 -8.60 -9.95 1.08
CA CYS A 250 -7.63 -8.87 1.02
C CYS A 250 -6.20 -9.43 1.04
N LEU A 251 -5.45 -9.22 -0.04
CA LEU A 251 -4.08 -9.71 -0.18
C LEU A 251 -3.10 -8.81 0.59
N ILE A 252 -2.05 -9.42 1.10
CA ILE A 252 -1.06 -8.71 1.92
C ILE A 252 0.31 -8.85 1.29
N SER A 253 0.99 -7.72 1.11
CA SER A 253 2.39 -7.67 0.70
C SER A 253 3.21 -6.78 1.61
N PHE A 254 4.45 -7.16 1.81
CA PHE A 254 5.49 -6.32 2.36
C PHE A 254 6.77 -6.52 1.56
N LYS A 255 6.96 -5.68 0.52
CA LYS A 255 8.16 -5.70 -0.36
C LYS A 255 8.66 -7.12 -0.69
N THR A 256 9.84 -7.49 -0.19
CA THR A 256 10.43 -8.83 -0.39
C THR A 256 9.91 -9.88 0.61
N GLY A 257 8.91 -9.53 1.41
CA GLY A 257 8.38 -10.36 2.48
C GLY A 257 9.25 -10.30 3.74
N PHE A 258 8.70 -10.75 4.85
CA PHE A 258 9.41 -10.77 6.12
C PHE A 258 8.99 -11.91 7.04
N THR A 259 7.68 -12.09 7.25
CA THR A 259 7.18 -13.12 8.18
C THR A 259 6.95 -14.46 7.51
N GLY A 260 6.74 -14.49 6.21
CA GLY A 260 6.28 -15.62 5.43
C GLY A 260 4.77 -15.70 5.28
N ASP A 261 4.02 -14.81 5.96
CA ASP A 261 2.56 -14.76 5.90
C ASP A 261 2.05 -13.81 4.80
N GLU A 262 2.95 -13.11 4.09
CA GLU A 262 2.62 -12.28 2.94
C GLU A 262 2.03 -13.14 1.82
N ASP A 263 0.98 -12.64 1.14
CA ASP A 263 0.33 -13.34 0.04
C ASP A 263 1.09 -13.23 -1.28
N PHE A 264 1.84 -12.13 -1.45
CA PHE A 264 2.69 -11.87 -2.62
C PHE A 264 3.89 -10.99 -2.26
N LEU A 265 4.90 -10.97 -3.11
CA LEU A 265 6.10 -10.16 -2.95
C LEU A 265 6.09 -9.00 -3.93
N SER A 266 6.56 -7.84 -3.50
CA SER A 266 6.55 -6.62 -4.31
C SER A 266 7.88 -5.85 -4.21
N PRO A 267 9.00 -6.44 -4.65
CA PRO A 267 10.29 -5.75 -4.69
C PRO A 267 10.29 -4.61 -5.70
N GLU A 268 11.11 -3.62 -5.43
CA GLU A 268 11.32 -2.52 -6.36
C GLU A 268 12.30 -2.92 -7.47
N TRP A 269 12.02 -2.48 -8.70
CA TRP A 269 12.80 -2.80 -9.89
C TRP A 269 14.31 -2.60 -9.72
N HIS A 270 14.74 -1.52 -9.10
CA HIS A 270 16.16 -1.20 -8.92
C HIS A 270 16.89 -2.13 -7.93
N GLN A 271 16.15 -2.88 -7.10
CA GLN A 271 16.70 -3.85 -6.13
C GLN A 271 16.95 -5.23 -6.75
N LEU A 272 16.54 -5.43 -8.00
CA LEU A 272 16.63 -6.70 -8.69
C LEU A 272 17.94 -6.82 -9.46
N LYS A 273 18.45 -8.04 -9.52
CA LYS A 273 19.53 -8.40 -10.43
C LYS A 273 18.99 -9.27 -11.56
N TYR A 274 19.61 -9.14 -12.70
CA TYR A 274 19.32 -9.93 -13.88
C TYR A 274 20.54 -10.79 -14.22
N ASP A 275 20.29 -12.03 -14.65
CA ASP A 275 21.32 -12.83 -15.31
C ASP A 275 21.59 -12.31 -16.73
N GLU A 276 22.55 -12.93 -17.42
CA GLU A 276 22.90 -12.59 -18.79
C GLU A 276 21.74 -12.74 -19.79
N ASN A 277 20.75 -13.58 -19.44
CA ASN A 277 19.55 -13.83 -20.24
C ASN A 277 18.37 -12.93 -19.84
N LYS A 278 18.60 -11.93 -18.97
CA LYS A 278 17.58 -11.04 -18.41
C LYS A 278 16.51 -11.76 -17.58
N ASN A 279 16.80 -12.93 -17.04
CA ASN A 279 15.94 -13.54 -16.04
C ASN A 279 16.18 -12.86 -14.68
N LEU A 280 15.11 -12.68 -13.93
CA LEU A 280 15.20 -12.18 -12.57
C LEU A 280 15.96 -13.15 -11.69
N VAL A 281 17.07 -12.69 -11.16
CA VAL A 281 17.76 -13.37 -10.09
C VAL A 281 17.40 -12.68 -8.79
N PHE A 282 16.51 -13.31 -8.05
CA PHE A 282 16.32 -12.99 -6.65
C PHE A 282 17.58 -13.36 -5.92
N THR A 283 18.41 -12.39 -5.64
CA THR A 283 19.71 -12.69 -5.02
C THR A 283 19.57 -13.04 -3.54
N GLY A 284 18.38 -12.91 -2.94
CA GLY A 284 18.18 -13.17 -1.51
C GLY A 284 19.08 -12.35 -0.58
N LYS A 285 19.92 -11.49 -1.14
CA LYS A 285 20.87 -10.68 -0.40
C LYS A 285 20.21 -9.40 0.11
N VAL A 286 19.30 -9.59 1.03
CA VAL A 286 18.95 -8.52 1.97
C VAL A 286 20.15 -8.36 2.90
N PRO A 287 20.62 -7.14 3.18
CA PRO A 287 21.65 -6.95 4.19
C PRO A 287 21.26 -7.65 5.49
N ASN A 288 22.15 -8.49 6.01
CA ASN A 288 21.91 -9.35 7.19
C ASN A 288 20.79 -10.41 7.01
N ALA A 289 20.56 -10.92 5.80
CA ALA A 289 19.51 -11.90 5.50
C ALA A 289 19.56 -13.16 6.39
N ASP A 290 20.75 -13.55 6.86
CA ASP A 290 20.96 -14.72 7.73
C ASP A 290 20.85 -14.38 9.23
N LYS A 291 20.71 -13.10 9.59
CA LYS A 291 20.53 -12.72 10.99
C LYS A 291 19.15 -13.16 11.48
N LYS A 292 19.13 -13.99 12.51
CA LYS A 292 17.88 -14.39 13.17
C LYS A 292 17.30 -13.25 13.96
N MET A 293 16.02 -12.95 13.71
CA MET A 293 15.28 -11.92 14.41
C MET A 293 14.06 -12.54 15.11
N PRO A 294 13.71 -12.05 16.30
CA PRO A 294 12.46 -12.45 16.94
C PRO A 294 11.28 -11.84 16.19
N ILE A 295 10.37 -12.69 15.74
CA ILE A 295 9.15 -12.30 15.06
C ILE A 295 7.99 -12.90 15.81
N LEU A 296 6.97 -12.11 16.14
CA LEU A 296 5.75 -12.61 16.72
C LEU A 296 4.83 -13.08 15.58
N ARG A 297 4.52 -14.37 15.59
CA ARG A 297 3.61 -14.99 14.61
C ARG A 297 2.37 -15.54 15.29
N LEU A 298 1.25 -15.50 14.57
CA LEU A 298 0.05 -16.20 14.95
C LEU A 298 0.15 -17.64 14.38
N ILE A 299 0.32 -18.61 15.27
CA ILE A 299 0.41 -20.04 14.92
C ILE A 299 -0.70 -20.76 15.62
N ASP A 300 -1.61 -21.38 14.87
CA ASP A 300 -2.80 -22.09 15.39
C ASP A 300 -3.68 -21.23 16.33
N GLY A 301 -3.79 -19.93 16.00
CA GLY A 301 -4.54 -18.95 16.79
C GLY A 301 -3.82 -18.46 18.05
N GLU A 302 -2.60 -18.91 18.32
CA GLU A 302 -1.79 -18.47 19.44
C GLU A 302 -0.60 -17.61 18.98
N LYS A 303 -0.33 -16.53 19.73
CA LYS A 303 0.85 -15.67 19.49
C LYS A 303 2.11 -16.35 20.00
N LYS A 304 3.05 -16.66 19.09
CA LYS A 304 4.32 -17.33 19.41
C LYS A 304 5.50 -16.55 18.87
N TRP A 305 6.53 -16.39 19.70
CA TRP A 305 7.81 -15.85 19.27
C TRP A 305 8.58 -16.91 18.46
N VAL A 306 8.91 -16.55 17.23
CA VAL A 306 9.72 -17.38 16.33
C VAL A 306 10.99 -16.61 16.00
N TYR A 307 12.14 -17.31 16.08
CA TYR A 307 13.42 -16.75 15.67
C TYR A 307 13.75 -17.26 14.28
N GLN A 308 13.71 -16.41 13.30
CA GLN A 308 13.96 -16.77 11.91
C GLN A 308 14.75 -15.68 11.18
N SER A 309 15.52 -16.09 10.17
CA SER A 309 16.19 -15.19 9.24
C SER A 309 15.35 -15.00 7.98
N PHE A 310 15.62 -13.93 7.23
CA PHE A 310 14.97 -13.72 5.93
C PHE A 310 15.26 -14.87 4.96
N SER A 311 16.50 -15.43 4.97
CA SER A 311 16.87 -16.57 4.12
C SER A 311 16.02 -17.81 4.42
N GLU A 312 15.79 -18.11 5.71
CA GLU A 312 14.94 -19.24 6.10
C GLU A 312 13.48 -19.04 5.68
N VAL A 313 12.95 -17.81 5.85
CA VAL A 313 11.58 -17.46 5.44
C VAL A 313 11.45 -17.53 3.92
N TRP A 314 12.43 -16.99 3.20
CA TRP A 314 12.44 -17.01 1.74
C TRP A 314 12.33 -18.43 1.18
N GLU A 315 13.18 -19.34 1.64
CA GLU A 315 13.22 -20.70 1.12
C GLU A 315 11.95 -21.50 1.44
N LYS A 316 11.35 -21.29 2.59
CA LYS A 316 10.21 -22.09 3.05
C LYS A 316 8.87 -21.54 2.60
N GLU A 317 8.70 -20.23 2.69
CA GLU A 317 7.35 -19.60 2.67
C GLU A 317 7.14 -18.70 1.44
N LEU A 318 8.20 -18.07 0.93
CA LEU A 318 8.05 -16.98 -0.04
C LEU A 318 8.37 -17.38 -1.47
N ARG A 319 9.22 -18.39 -1.68
CA ARG A 319 9.78 -18.75 -2.98
C ARG A 319 8.74 -18.97 -4.09
N ASN A 320 7.58 -19.52 -3.75
CA ASN A 320 6.53 -19.89 -4.70
C ASN A 320 5.35 -18.90 -4.73
N LYS A 321 5.44 -17.79 -3.99
CA LYS A 321 4.37 -16.79 -3.97
C LYS A 321 4.37 -15.94 -5.24
N PRO A 322 3.22 -15.34 -5.61
CA PRO A 322 3.17 -14.38 -6.69
C PRO A 322 4.17 -13.23 -6.46
N VAL A 323 4.72 -12.72 -7.54
CA VAL A 323 5.65 -11.58 -7.51
C VAL A 323 5.08 -10.43 -8.32
N GLU A 324 5.20 -9.25 -7.78
CA GLU A 324 4.90 -7.99 -8.44
C GLU A 324 6.18 -7.15 -8.48
N LEU A 325 6.53 -6.59 -9.64
CA LEU A 325 7.71 -5.74 -9.77
C LEU A 325 7.29 -4.29 -9.89
N SER A 326 7.63 -3.50 -8.88
CA SER A 326 7.27 -2.10 -8.84
C SER A 326 8.37 -1.19 -9.41
N THR A 327 7.97 -0.23 -10.23
CA THR A 327 8.83 0.81 -10.80
C THR A 327 8.06 2.11 -10.98
N THR A 328 8.73 3.18 -11.36
CA THR A 328 8.12 4.51 -11.53
C THR A 328 8.36 5.06 -12.93
N MET A 329 7.43 5.89 -13.43
CA MET A 329 7.61 6.64 -14.67
C MET A 329 8.77 7.61 -14.60
N ILE A 330 9.09 8.16 -13.43
CA ILE A 330 10.18 9.11 -13.25
C ILE A 330 11.49 8.35 -13.09
N LYS A 331 12.49 8.69 -13.90
CA LYS A 331 13.83 8.09 -13.84
C LYS A 331 14.51 8.41 -12.50
N GLY A 332 15.46 7.56 -12.09
CA GLY A 332 16.17 7.75 -10.82
C GLY A 332 15.43 7.23 -9.59
N ASN A 333 14.41 6.38 -9.77
CA ASN A 333 13.63 5.78 -8.68
C ASN A 333 12.92 6.82 -7.79
N VAL A 334 12.37 7.85 -8.42
CA VAL A 334 11.60 8.92 -7.76
C VAL A 334 10.11 8.58 -7.83
N TRP A 335 9.47 8.46 -6.67
CA TRP A 335 8.09 7.94 -6.58
C TRP A 335 7.01 9.02 -6.65
N PHE A 336 7.26 10.22 -6.13
CA PHE A 336 6.36 11.36 -6.28
C PHE A 336 6.73 12.18 -7.51
N ASP A 337 5.73 12.69 -8.24
CA ASP A 337 6.01 13.63 -9.32
C ASP A 337 6.59 14.92 -8.73
N GLN A 338 7.78 15.24 -9.13
CA GLN A 338 8.55 16.36 -8.64
C GLN A 338 9.02 17.20 -9.81
N LYS A 339 9.12 18.50 -9.58
CA LYS A 339 9.58 19.44 -10.60
C LYS A 339 10.96 19.01 -11.19
N ASP A 340 11.07 19.09 -12.51
CA ASP A 340 12.28 18.75 -13.29
C ASP A 340 12.63 17.24 -13.32
N GLY A 341 11.71 16.36 -12.96
CA GLY A 341 11.85 14.91 -13.15
C GLY A 341 11.88 14.51 -14.62
N VAL A 342 12.74 13.57 -14.98
CA VAL A 342 12.80 13.00 -16.35
C VAL A 342 11.94 11.76 -16.41
N HIS A 343 10.98 11.73 -17.31
CA HIS A 343 10.04 10.63 -17.47
C HIS A 343 10.53 9.55 -18.44
N LYS A 344 10.06 8.34 -18.26
CA LYS A 344 10.34 7.20 -19.15
C LYS A 344 9.56 7.32 -20.44
N THR A 345 10.15 6.84 -21.53
CA THR A 345 9.48 6.72 -22.83
C THR A 345 8.59 5.47 -22.86
N THR A 346 7.74 5.38 -23.88
CA THR A 346 6.91 4.20 -24.16
C THR A 346 7.76 2.94 -24.31
N GLU A 347 8.90 3.02 -24.99
CA GLU A 347 9.81 1.90 -25.24
C GLU A 347 10.43 1.39 -23.95
N GLU A 348 10.86 2.29 -23.06
CA GLU A 348 11.43 1.93 -21.75
C GLU A 348 10.39 1.22 -20.86
N VAL A 349 9.15 1.71 -20.84
CA VAL A 349 8.04 1.05 -20.13
C VAL A 349 7.73 -0.31 -20.72
N LEU A 350 7.67 -0.40 -22.07
CA LEU A 350 7.37 -1.65 -22.77
C LEU A 350 8.46 -2.70 -22.55
N GLU A 351 9.73 -2.30 -22.51
CA GLU A 351 10.84 -3.21 -22.21
C GLU A 351 10.71 -3.78 -20.80
N GLN A 352 10.49 -2.92 -19.81
CA GLN A 352 10.32 -3.35 -18.42
C GLN A 352 9.09 -4.26 -18.25
N TYR A 353 7.97 -3.92 -18.88
CA TYR A 353 6.78 -4.77 -18.92
C TYR A 353 7.08 -6.17 -19.49
N LYS A 354 7.73 -6.24 -20.66
CA LYS A 354 8.08 -7.52 -21.30
C LYS A 354 9.02 -8.38 -20.45
N ILE A 355 10.01 -7.78 -19.80
CA ILE A 355 10.92 -8.48 -18.88
C ILE A 355 10.11 -9.02 -17.69
N THR A 356 9.26 -8.21 -17.09
CA THR A 356 8.42 -8.61 -15.96
C THR A 356 7.52 -9.78 -16.31
N ARG A 357 6.82 -9.69 -17.46
CA ARG A 357 5.90 -10.75 -17.91
C ARG A 357 6.61 -12.07 -18.23
N ARG A 358 7.80 -12.01 -18.84
CA ARG A 358 8.61 -13.20 -19.13
C ARG A 358 9.02 -13.94 -17.85
N ASN A 359 9.19 -13.21 -16.75
CA ASN A 359 9.52 -13.77 -15.44
C ASN A 359 8.28 -14.18 -14.62
N GLY A 360 7.07 -14.18 -15.22
CA GLY A 360 5.83 -14.59 -14.56
C GLY A 360 5.34 -13.64 -13.47
N ALA A 361 5.89 -12.42 -13.40
CA ALA A 361 5.53 -11.44 -12.39
C ALA A 361 4.48 -10.43 -12.91
N ASN A 362 3.77 -9.78 -11.99
CA ASN A 362 2.94 -8.61 -12.28
C ASN A 362 3.81 -7.36 -12.39
N PHE A 363 3.45 -6.46 -13.27
CA PHE A 363 4.11 -5.18 -13.44
C PHE A 363 3.32 -4.08 -12.74
N LEU A 364 3.90 -3.43 -11.74
CA LEU A 364 3.30 -2.30 -11.03
C LEU A 364 4.04 -1.02 -11.41
N LEU A 365 3.41 -0.18 -12.24
CA LEU A 365 4.00 1.05 -12.74
C LEU A 365 3.45 2.26 -12.01
N ASN A 366 4.31 3.00 -11.33
CA ASN A 366 3.93 4.21 -10.65
C ASN A 366 3.76 5.38 -11.63
N VAL A 367 2.55 5.93 -11.66
CA VAL A 367 2.14 7.12 -12.39
C VAL A 367 1.72 8.16 -11.36
N ALA A 368 2.68 8.99 -10.96
CA ALA A 368 2.47 9.94 -9.88
C ALA A 368 1.80 11.22 -10.39
N PRO A 369 0.65 11.63 -9.83
CA PRO A 369 0.08 12.94 -10.16
C PRO A 369 0.99 14.08 -9.69
N ARG A 370 1.01 15.16 -10.46
CA ARG A 370 1.69 16.41 -10.16
C ARG A 370 1.09 17.08 -8.91
N GLY A 371 1.79 18.03 -8.33
CA GLY A 371 1.32 18.75 -7.14
C GLY A 371 -0.03 19.47 -7.28
N ASP A 372 -0.51 19.72 -8.52
CA ASP A 372 -1.85 20.21 -8.79
C ASP A 372 -2.89 19.10 -8.99
N GLY A 373 -2.47 17.84 -8.95
CA GLY A 373 -3.30 16.65 -9.13
C GLY A 373 -3.41 16.16 -10.57
N SER A 374 -2.86 16.87 -11.56
CA SER A 374 -2.88 16.41 -12.95
C SER A 374 -1.85 15.30 -13.21
N ILE A 375 -2.14 14.40 -14.14
CA ILE A 375 -1.13 13.45 -14.67
C ILE A 375 -0.15 14.21 -15.56
N HIS A 376 1.14 13.86 -15.48
CA HIS A 376 2.15 14.46 -16.35
C HIS A 376 1.84 14.14 -17.82
N PRO A 377 1.93 15.11 -18.74
CA PRO A 377 1.60 14.89 -20.15
C PRO A 377 2.40 13.75 -20.79
N ASP A 378 3.70 13.63 -20.46
CA ASP A 378 4.56 12.57 -21.00
C ASP A 378 4.14 11.19 -20.50
N ASP A 379 3.73 11.05 -19.24
CA ASP A 379 3.20 9.79 -18.70
C ASP A 379 1.90 9.40 -19.38
N TYR A 380 1.02 10.37 -19.59
CA TYR A 380 -0.24 10.13 -20.30
C TYR A 380 0.00 9.68 -21.74
N ALA A 381 0.90 10.35 -22.46
CA ALA A 381 1.26 10.01 -23.82
C ALA A 381 1.91 8.62 -23.91
N ALA A 382 2.91 8.37 -23.06
CA ALA A 382 3.61 7.07 -23.03
C ALA A 382 2.67 5.90 -22.76
N LEU A 383 1.72 6.04 -21.81
CA LEU A 383 0.75 4.99 -21.51
C LEU A 383 -0.30 4.80 -22.60
N LYS A 384 -0.70 5.87 -23.28
CA LYS A 384 -1.60 5.78 -24.45
C LYS A 384 -0.95 4.99 -25.59
N ASP A 385 0.30 5.29 -25.91
CA ASP A 385 1.06 4.61 -26.95
C ASP A 385 1.35 3.15 -26.57
N PHE A 386 1.73 2.90 -25.31
CA PHE A 386 1.87 1.56 -24.74
C PHE A 386 0.60 0.72 -24.95
N ALA A 387 -0.56 1.28 -24.63
CA ALA A 387 -1.85 0.60 -24.79
C ALA A 387 -2.11 0.19 -26.23
N THR A 388 -1.76 1.05 -27.19
CA THR A 388 -1.89 0.77 -28.62
C THR A 388 -1.00 -0.38 -29.05
N ILE A 389 0.29 -0.34 -28.68
CA ILE A 389 1.27 -1.37 -29.02
C ILE A 389 0.89 -2.74 -28.45
N VAL A 390 0.49 -2.78 -27.17
CA VAL A 390 0.12 -4.06 -26.51
C VAL A 390 -1.15 -4.65 -27.11
N ARG A 391 -2.11 -3.83 -27.54
CA ARG A 391 -3.32 -4.29 -28.23
C ARG A 391 -2.99 -4.91 -29.58
N GLU A 392 -2.22 -4.22 -30.42
CA GLU A 392 -1.80 -4.70 -31.73
C GLU A 392 -0.98 -6.00 -31.67
N GLN A 393 -0.25 -6.23 -30.57
CA GLN A 393 0.50 -7.48 -30.37
C GLN A 393 -0.39 -8.65 -29.90
N ARG A 394 -1.58 -8.38 -29.33
CA ARG A 394 -2.56 -9.42 -28.98
C ARG A 394 -3.41 -9.86 -30.15
N ASP A 395 -3.62 -8.97 -31.11
CA ASP A 395 -4.47 -9.22 -32.29
C ASP A 395 -3.71 -9.91 -33.43
N LYS A 396 -2.39 -10.11 -33.29
CA LYS A 396 -1.50 -10.89 -34.16
C LYS A 396 -1.22 -12.27 -33.60
#